data_0b23a06ebdb689c68d915059bea920f1
#
_entry.id   0b23a06ebdb689c68d915059bea920f1
#
_cell.length_a   1.000
_cell.length_b   1.000
_cell.length_c   1.000
_cell.angle_alpha   90.00
_cell.angle_beta   90.00
_cell.angle_gamma   90.00
#
_symmetry.space_group_name_H-M   'P 1'
#
loop_
_entity.id
_entity.type
_entity.pdbx_description
1 polymer ?
#
loop_
_entity_poly.entity_id
_entity_poly.type
_entity_poly.pdbx_seq_one_letter_code
_entity_poly.pdbx_strand_id
1 'polypeptide(L)'
;MTLAFNPSHLEVVNPVVQGIARARAEVLGLGASAVLPVEIHGDAAVSGQGIVMETMNLSNTRGYGTGGTIHVVVNNQVGFTTSDPRDVRSSFYCTDIAKMIEAPVLHVNGDDPEAVIAATRLAIDFRATFNKSVVIELVCFRRHGHQEQDTPNITQPMMYRSIAGHPGVRTLYARKLVDQQILTAEDVEKYVHDYRERLDTAQSVEEKKPAAQKNEEENWPQLLDGNVSRIYYAPPLLDLVQKLALKITSIPDQYSLHPLVGRVVSARRDMAEGKRPLDWGMAEHMAFASLLSAGIDVRLSGQDSERGTFSHRHAVLHDQNRSSRGEGTYVPLEHVSDDQGRFSVTNSVLSEGAVLGFEYGYSVVRQNALVLWEAQFGDFANGAQVVIDNFLSAGAAKWGQRSGVTMLLPHGQEGEGPEHASARLERYLQLCAQDNMRVCQPTTPAQIFHLLRMQAVLHDRVPLIVMTPKSLLRHPEAVSSLDDLAKGRFNEILAESPTKEAASKVDRVILCSGKVYYELVERRRKSGKDNIALIRVEQLYPFPARQISSELERYPNLKSVVWCQEESKNQGSWNFVMEQLLEIVKAPATLRYIGPEATASTAPGYKSMHLARQEKFLHAAIDE
;
A
#
# COMPACT_ATOMS: atom_id res chain seq x y z
N MET A 1 -19.93 -8.01 13.86
CA MET A 1 -18.62 -8.69 13.79
C MET A 1 -18.28 -8.88 12.33
N THR A 2 -17.07 -8.51 11.90
CA THR A 2 -16.61 -8.70 10.53
C THR A 2 -15.40 -9.62 10.53
N LEU A 3 -15.38 -10.59 9.63
CA LEU A 3 -14.23 -11.46 9.39
C LEU A 3 -13.44 -10.92 8.19
N ALA A 4 -12.15 -10.67 8.37
CA ALA A 4 -11.28 -10.25 7.28
C ALA A 4 -11.00 -11.44 6.33
N PHE A 5 -10.90 -11.16 5.03
CA PHE A 5 -10.43 -12.15 4.06
C PHE A 5 -8.96 -12.48 4.34
N ASN A 6 -8.63 -13.76 4.30
CA ASN A 6 -7.33 -14.28 4.69
C ASN A 6 -6.80 -15.27 3.63
N PRO A 7 -5.62 -15.02 3.04
CA PRO A 7 -4.97 -15.99 2.17
C PRO A 7 -4.35 -17.15 2.98
N SER A 8 -3.92 -18.20 2.31
CA SER A 8 -3.19 -19.32 2.96
C SER A 8 -1.77 -18.95 3.43
N HIS A 9 -1.31 -17.74 3.17
CA HIS A 9 -0.06 -17.19 3.70
C HIS A 9 -0.27 -16.78 5.16
N LEU A 10 0.25 -17.59 6.06
CA LEU A 10 0.05 -17.45 7.49
C LEU A 10 0.44 -16.04 7.99
N GLU A 11 -0.38 -15.44 8.84
CA GLU A 11 -0.18 -14.19 9.56
C GLU A 11 -0.19 -12.91 8.70
N VAL A 12 -0.20 -13.00 7.37
CA VAL A 12 -0.12 -11.81 6.48
C VAL A 12 -1.38 -10.92 6.59
N VAL A 13 -2.48 -11.46 7.09
CA VAL A 13 -3.73 -10.71 7.33
C VAL A 13 -3.65 -9.78 8.54
N ASN A 14 -2.73 -10.01 9.48
CA ASN A 14 -2.68 -9.26 10.75
C ASN A 14 -2.63 -7.74 10.54
N PRO A 15 -1.68 -7.17 9.77
CA PRO A 15 -1.65 -5.73 9.55
C PRO A 15 -2.88 -5.22 8.79
N VAL A 16 -3.50 -6.05 7.94
CA VAL A 16 -4.74 -5.70 7.23
C VAL A 16 -5.89 -5.52 8.23
N VAL A 17 -6.01 -6.41 9.22
CA VAL A 17 -7.00 -6.29 10.31
C VAL A 17 -6.78 -5.00 11.10
N GLN A 18 -5.53 -4.67 11.42
CA GLN A 18 -5.21 -3.43 12.13
C GLN A 18 -5.62 -2.19 11.30
N GLY A 19 -5.34 -2.19 10.01
CA GLY A 19 -5.76 -1.10 9.10
C GLY A 19 -7.29 -0.94 9.02
N ILE A 20 -8.01 -2.05 8.89
CA ILE A 20 -9.48 -2.07 8.92
C ILE A 20 -10.02 -1.51 10.25
N ALA A 21 -9.46 -1.98 11.37
CA ALA A 21 -9.89 -1.55 12.70
C ALA A 21 -9.67 -0.04 12.91
N ARG A 22 -8.50 0.47 12.53
CA ARG A 22 -8.18 1.89 12.61
C ARG A 22 -9.12 2.74 11.77
N ALA A 23 -9.33 2.36 10.52
CA ALA A 23 -10.20 3.09 9.61
C ALA A 23 -11.65 3.13 10.12
N ARG A 24 -12.16 2.01 10.65
CA ARG A 24 -13.51 1.94 11.24
C ARG A 24 -13.65 2.83 12.48
N ALA A 25 -12.67 2.80 13.37
CA ALA A 25 -12.68 3.66 14.56
C ALA A 25 -12.73 5.15 14.18
N GLU A 26 -12.01 5.56 13.15
CA GLU A 26 -12.04 6.91 12.63
C GLU A 26 -13.39 7.28 11.99
N VAL A 27 -14.01 6.37 11.24
CA VAL A 27 -15.36 6.58 10.66
C VAL A 27 -16.42 6.73 11.75
N LEU A 28 -16.33 5.94 12.81
CA LEU A 28 -17.27 6.02 13.93
C LEU A 28 -17.08 7.30 14.77
N GLY A 29 -15.92 7.92 14.73
CA GLY A 29 -15.61 9.11 15.52
C GLY A 29 -15.57 8.89 17.04
N LEU A 30 -15.52 7.63 17.49
CA LEU A 30 -15.61 7.24 18.90
C LEU A 30 -14.24 6.91 19.53
N GLY A 31 -13.16 7.19 18.80
CA GLY A 31 -11.79 6.88 19.24
C GLY A 31 -11.34 5.44 18.93
N ALA A 32 -10.05 5.20 19.10
CA ALA A 32 -9.43 3.92 18.72
C ALA A 32 -9.99 2.71 19.49
N SER A 33 -10.46 2.92 20.72
CA SER A 33 -11.03 1.85 21.55
C SER A 33 -12.41 1.35 21.10
N ALA A 34 -13.10 2.05 20.21
CA ALA A 34 -14.45 1.70 19.77
C ALA A 34 -14.52 0.42 18.90
N VAL A 35 -13.39 0.03 18.31
CA VAL A 35 -13.28 -1.19 17.51
C VAL A 35 -12.30 -2.14 18.18
N LEU A 36 -12.70 -3.40 18.35
CA LEU A 36 -11.86 -4.45 18.93
C LEU A 36 -11.31 -5.35 17.81
N PRO A 37 -10.02 -5.21 17.43
CA PRO A 37 -9.37 -6.22 16.61
C PRO A 37 -9.10 -7.47 17.44
N VAL A 38 -9.42 -8.64 16.87
CA VAL A 38 -9.11 -9.96 17.41
C VAL A 38 -8.35 -10.74 16.36
N GLU A 39 -7.18 -11.23 16.70
CA GLU A 39 -6.33 -12.03 15.82
C GLU A 39 -6.14 -13.41 16.43
N ILE A 40 -6.41 -14.45 15.63
CA ILE A 40 -6.29 -15.85 16.06
C ILE A 40 -5.11 -16.47 15.34
N HIS A 41 -4.13 -16.95 16.10
CA HIS A 41 -2.85 -17.45 15.62
C HIS A 41 -2.68 -18.94 15.91
N GLY A 42 -1.89 -19.62 15.10
CA GLY A 42 -1.25 -20.89 15.46
C GLY A 42 0.09 -20.64 16.17
N ASP A 43 0.48 -21.52 17.09
CA ASP A 43 1.71 -21.36 17.88
C ASP A 43 3.00 -21.33 17.07
N ALA A 44 3.10 -22.15 16.03
CA ALA A 44 4.26 -22.17 15.13
C ALA A 44 4.28 -20.94 14.21
N ALA A 45 3.10 -20.47 13.76
CA ALA A 45 3.00 -19.32 12.88
C ALA A 45 3.34 -18.01 13.60
N VAL A 46 2.74 -17.77 14.77
CA VAL A 46 2.94 -16.55 15.55
C VAL A 46 4.40 -16.34 15.94
N SER A 47 5.12 -17.39 16.26
CA SER A 47 6.53 -17.33 16.66
C SER A 47 7.50 -17.29 15.47
N GLY A 48 7.08 -17.76 14.27
CA GLY A 48 7.96 -17.95 13.12
C GLY A 48 7.82 -16.90 12.01
N GLN A 49 6.64 -16.27 11.87
CA GLN A 49 6.37 -15.33 10.80
C GLN A 49 6.73 -13.89 11.19
N GLY A 50 7.74 -13.31 10.53
CA GLY A 50 8.22 -11.95 10.84
C GLY A 50 7.16 -10.86 10.78
N ILE A 51 6.14 -11.01 9.92
CA ILE A 51 5.03 -10.05 9.79
C ILE A 51 4.26 -9.85 11.11
N VAL A 52 4.25 -10.84 12.00
CA VAL A 52 3.63 -10.73 13.33
C VAL A 52 4.36 -9.69 14.16
N MET A 53 5.70 -9.79 14.22
CA MET A 53 6.55 -8.85 14.96
C MET A 53 6.44 -7.43 14.39
N GLU A 54 6.44 -7.32 13.06
CA GLU A 54 6.24 -6.05 12.36
C GLU A 54 4.89 -5.42 12.73
N THR A 55 3.81 -6.21 12.70
CA THR A 55 2.45 -5.75 13.06
C THR A 55 2.36 -5.36 14.54
N MET A 56 2.91 -6.16 15.44
CA MET A 56 2.95 -5.83 16.86
C MET A 56 3.67 -4.50 17.11
N ASN A 57 4.76 -4.22 16.38
CA ASN A 57 5.51 -2.97 16.51
C ASN A 57 4.69 -1.73 16.07
N LEU A 58 3.65 -1.88 15.27
CA LEU A 58 2.73 -0.79 14.91
C LEU A 58 1.81 -0.40 16.07
N SER A 59 1.48 -1.33 16.97
CA SER A 59 0.33 -1.28 17.88
C SER A 59 0.23 -0.04 18.78
N ASN A 60 1.38 0.52 19.21
CA ASN A 60 1.44 1.68 20.09
C ASN A 60 1.99 2.94 19.39
N THR A 61 2.19 2.90 18.08
CA THR A 61 2.69 4.07 17.34
C THR A 61 1.53 4.99 16.94
N ARG A 62 1.77 6.30 16.91
CA ARG A 62 0.71 7.32 16.72
C ARG A 62 -0.08 7.15 15.43
N GLY A 63 0.58 6.76 14.33
CA GLY A 63 -0.05 6.61 13.02
C GLY A 63 -0.88 5.35 12.85
N TYR A 64 -0.68 4.33 13.70
CA TYR A 64 -1.19 2.97 13.47
C TYR A 64 -1.96 2.37 14.65
N GLY A 65 -1.83 2.92 15.85
CA GLY A 65 -2.47 2.39 17.06
C GLY A 65 -3.99 2.23 16.92
N THR A 66 -4.51 1.09 17.40
CA THR A 66 -5.93 0.68 17.34
C THR A 66 -6.58 0.57 18.74
N GLY A 67 -5.90 1.06 19.78
CA GLY A 67 -6.37 0.91 21.16
C GLY A 67 -6.19 -0.50 21.71
N GLY A 68 -5.26 -1.26 21.15
CA GLY A 68 -4.93 -2.63 21.55
C GLY A 68 -5.71 -3.71 20.80
N THR A 69 -5.08 -4.85 20.66
CA THR A 69 -5.58 -6.07 19.99
C THR A 69 -5.63 -7.21 20.99
N ILE A 70 -6.64 -8.07 20.91
CA ILE A 70 -6.63 -9.35 21.60
C ILE A 70 -6.07 -10.40 20.64
N HIS A 71 -4.89 -10.93 20.98
CA HIS A 71 -4.26 -12.02 20.25
C HIS A 71 -4.61 -13.33 20.95
N VAL A 72 -5.23 -14.26 20.23
CA VAL A 72 -5.54 -15.61 20.73
C VAL A 72 -4.61 -16.60 20.04
N VAL A 73 -3.64 -17.12 20.75
CA VAL A 73 -2.73 -18.14 20.24
C VAL A 73 -3.25 -19.51 20.57
N VAL A 74 -3.75 -20.21 19.57
CA VAL A 74 -4.18 -21.61 19.68
C VAL A 74 -2.94 -22.48 19.65
N ASN A 75 -2.34 -22.70 20.82
CA ASN A 75 -1.16 -23.54 20.97
C ASN A 75 -1.58 -25.02 20.99
N ASN A 76 -1.81 -25.55 19.80
CA ASN A 76 -2.17 -26.96 19.63
C ASN A 76 -0.95 -27.88 19.53
N GLN A 77 0.26 -27.34 19.69
CA GLN A 77 1.54 -28.05 19.77
C GLN A 77 1.92 -28.77 18.46
N VAL A 78 1.30 -28.40 17.34
CA VAL A 78 1.55 -28.99 16.02
C VAL A 78 1.94 -27.89 15.03
N GLY A 79 3.18 -27.92 14.56
CA GLY A 79 3.69 -27.06 13.48
C GLY A 79 3.98 -27.88 12.23
N PHE A 80 3.04 -27.97 11.27
CA PHE A 80 3.11 -28.92 10.16
C PHE A 80 3.38 -30.35 10.67
N THR A 81 4.44 -31.01 10.17
CA THR A 81 4.85 -32.36 10.58
C THR A 81 6.13 -32.37 11.44
N THR A 82 6.53 -31.21 11.99
CA THR A 82 7.73 -31.09 12.81
C THR A 82 7.60 -31.95 14.06
N SER A 83 8.48 -32.94 14.19
CA SER A 83 8.38 -33.97 15.24
C SER A 83 9.11 -33.63 16.53
N ASP A 84 10.13 -32.77 16.46
CA ASP A 84 10.95 -32.35 17.60
C ASP A 84 10.65 -30.90 17.98
N PRO A 85 10.22 -30.60 19.22
CA PRO A 85 9.97 -29.23 19.67
C PRO A 85 11.17 -28.27 19.51
N ARG A 86 12.39 -28.78 19.51
CA ARG A 86 13.62 -28.00 19.33
C ARG A 86 13.77 -27.42 17.91
N ASP A 87 13.04 -27.99 16.94
CA ASP A 87 13.04 -27.54 15.54
C ASP A 87 11.90 -26.52 15.27
N VAL A 88 11.00 -26.32 16.24
CA VAL A 88 9.86 -25.39 16.07
C VAL A 88 10.24 -23.95 16.37
N ARG A 89 10.95 -23.71 17.48
CA ARG A 89 11.37 -22.38 17.94
C ARG A 89 12.48 -22.45 18.98
N SER A 90 13.20 -21.33 19.13
CA SER A 90 14.30 -21.22 20.12
C SER A 90 13.80 -20.92 21.54
N SER A 91 12.61 -20.31 21.68
CA SER A 91 12.04 -19.97 22.99
C SER A 91 11.14 -21.08 23.53
N PHE A 92 10.97 -21.10 24.85
CA PHE A 92 10.04 -22.05 25.49
C PHE A 92 8.59 -21.75 25.13
N TYR A 93 8.20 -20.46 25.24
CA TYR A 93 6.86 -20.02 24.86
C TYR A 93 6.81 -19.44 23.44
N CYS A 94 5.82 -19.83 22.65
CA CYS A 94 5.56 -19.23 21.35
C CYS A 94 5.20 -17.75 21.44
N THR A 95 4.70 -17.33 22.59
CA THR A 95 4.24 -15.97 22.90
C THR A 95 5.34 -15.04 23.43
N ASP A 96 6.61 -15.49 23.51
CA ASP A 96 7.72 -14.64 23.97
C ASP A 96 7.91 -13.38 23.09
N ILE A 97 7.45 -13.40 21.85
CA ILE A 97 7.45 -12.21 20.96
C ILE A 97 6.61 -11.04 21.50
N ALA A 98 5.58 -11.32 22.31
CA ALA A 98 4.73 -10.30 22.93
C ALA A 98 5.51 -9.36 23.87
N LYS A 99 6.67 -9.80 24.37
CA LYS A 99 7.55 -9.00 25.25
C LYS A 99 8.09 -7.75 24.55
N MET A 100 8.25 -7.76 23.21
CA MET A 100 8.74 -6.59 22.47
C MET A 100 7.80 -5.38 22.55
N ILE A 101 6.50 -5.60 22.82
CA ILE A 101 5.50 -4.54 22.99
C ILE A 101 4.97 -4.46 24.42
N GLU A 102 5.61 -5.16 25.36
CA GLU A 102 5.21 -5.23 26.79
C GLU A 102 3.76 -5.67 26.99
N ALA A 103 3.24 -6.53 26.10
CA ALA A 103 1.89 -7.05 26.21
C ALA A 103 1.85 -8.17 27.26
N PRO A 104 0.86 -8.19 28.18
CA PRO A 104 0.66 -9.31 29.09
C PRO A 104 0.26 -10.56 28.31
N VAL A 105 0.72 -11.72 28.80
CA VAL A 105 0.40 -13.03 28.25
C VAL A 105 -0.34 -13.83 29.31
N LEU A 106 -1.51 -14.34 28.96
CA LEU A 106 -2.33 -15.20 29.80
C LEU A 106 -2.24 -16.63 29.27
N HIS A 107 -1.55 -17.52 29.99
CA HIS A 107 -1.48 -18.94 29.66
C HIS A 107 -2.68 -19.65 30.25
N VAL A 108 -3.49 -20.31 29.42
CA VAL A 108 -4.70 -20.99 29.89
C VAL A 108 -4.81 -22.41 29.31
N ASN A 109 -5.23 -23.35 30.15
CA ASN A 109 -5.51 -24.72 29.72
C ASN A 109 -6.85 -24.77 28.96
N GLY A 110 -6.82 -25.18 27.69
CA GLY A 110 -8.01 -25.36 26.86
C GLY A 110 -9.01 -26.41 27.36
N ASP A 111 -8.61 -27.30 28.27
CA ASP A 111 -9.51 -28.27 28.91
C ASP A 111 -10.34 -27.70 30.08
N ASP A 112 -10.07 -26.45 30.49
CA ASP A 112 -10.85 -25.75 31.51
C ASP A 112 -11.64 -24.57 30.93
N PRO A 113 -12.91 -24.76 30.51
CA PRO A 113 -13.71 -23.70 29.90
C PRO A 113 -13.93 -22.48 30.80
N GLU A 114 -13.98 -22.67 32.13
CA GLU A 114 -14.18 -21.58 33.10
C GLU A 114 -12.93 -20.70 33.15
N ALA A 115 -11.73 -21.30 33.15
CA ALA A 115 -10.47 -20.58 33.10
C ALA A 115 -10.32 -19.83 31.79
N VAL A 116 -10.75 -20.39 30.65
CA VAL A 116 -10.75 -19.74 29.35
C VAL A 116 -11.64 -18.49 29.37
N ILE A 117 -12.85 -18.60 29.91
CA ILE A 117 -13.79 -17.46 30.07
C ILE A 117 -13.19 -16.40 30.98
N ALA A 118 -12.60 -16.77 32.10
CA ALA A 118 -11.98 -15.85 33.05
C ALA A 118 -10.80 -15.09 32.40
N ALA A 119 -9.91 -15.78 31.68
CA ALA A 119 -8.81 -15.19 30.97
C ALA A 119 -9.29 -14.24 29.85
N THR A 120 -10.34 -14.62 29.12
CA THR A 120 -10.92 -13.79 28.06
C THR A 120 -11.52 -12.50 28.63
N ARG A 121 -12.26 -12.57 29.74
CA ARG A 121 -12.81 -11.38 30.41
C ARG A 121 -11.71 -10.46 30.91
N LEU A 122 -10.67 -11.01 31.54
CA LEU A 122 -9.53 -10.24 32.01
C LEU A 122 -8.80 -9.53 30.83
N ALA A 123 -8.65 -10.23 29.70
CA ALA A 123 -8.03 -9.64 28.50
C ALA A 123 -8.87 -8.47 27.94
N ILE A 124 -10.20 -8.62 27.89
CA ILE A 124 -11.12 -7.56 27.44
C ILE A 124 -11.03 -6.36 28.39
N ASP A 125 -11.11 -6.59 29.70
CA ASP A 125 -11.06 -5.54 30.72
C ASP A 125 -9.71 -4.81 30.71
N PHE A 126 -8.61 -5.54 30.57
CA PHE A 126 -7.27 -4.96 30.45
C PHE A 126 -7.17 -4.06 29.20
N ARG A 127 -7.57 -4.59 28.05
CA ARG A 127 -7.55 -3.85 26.79
C ARG A 127 -8.41 -2.58 26.87
N ALA A 128 -9.61 -2.70 27.42
CA ALA A 128 -10.54 -1.56 27.56
C ALA A 128 -10.00 -0.49 28.53
N THR A 129 -9.32 -0.91 29.59
CA THR A 129 -8.78 -0.01 30.61
C THR A 129 -7.51 0.69 30.13
N PHE A 130 -6.59 -0.04 29.52
CA PHE A 130 -5.24 0.45 29.23
C PHE A 130 -5.00 0.79 27.75
N ASN A 131 -5.93 0.44 26.85
CA ASN A 131 -5.77 0.59 25.40
C ASN A 131 -4.49 -0.08 24.85
N LYS A 132 -4.14 -1.24 25.42
CA LYS A 132 -2.95 -2.03 25.06
C LYS A 132 -3.35 -3.43 24.61
N SER A 133 -2.51 -4.05 23.81
CA SER A 133 -2.68 -5.42 23.35
C SER A 133 -2.52 -6.43 24.50
N VAL A 134 -3.21 -7.56 24.38
CA VAL A 134 -3.15 -8.71 25.31
C VAL A 134 -3.04 -9.98 24.50
N VAL A 135 -2.27 -10.94 24.98
CA VAL A 135 -2.13 -12.26 24.37
C VAL A 135 -2.75 -13.32 25.29
N ILE A 136 -3.62 -14.14 24.73
CA ILE A 136 -4.15 -15.34 25.38
C ILE A 136 -3.53 -16.54 24.69
N GLU A 137 -2.68 -17.28 25.37
CA GLU A 137 -2.17 -18.57 24.89
C GLU A 137 -3.10 -19.68 25.37
N LEU A 138 -3.86 -20.28 24.45
CA LEU A 138 -4.76 -21.39 24.69
C LEU A 138 -4.02 -22.69 24.42
N VAL A 139 -3.53 -23.35 25.47
CA VAL A 139 -2.84 -24.63 25.34
C VAL A 139 -3.86 -25.74 25.13
N CYS A 140 -3.77 -26.40 23.99
CA CYS A 140 -4.70 -27.44 23.56
C CYS A 140 -4.01 -28.51 22.71
N PHE A 141 -4.77 -29.35 22.02
CA PHE A 141 -4.24 -30.30 21.06
C PHE A 141 -5.07 -30.37 19.80
N ARG A 142 -4.48 -30.86 18.72
CA ARG A 142 -5.13 -31.06 17.45
C ARG A 142 -5.37 -32.55 17.20
N ARG A 143 -6.64 -32.97 17.10
CA ARG A 143 -7.02 -34.38 17.05
C ARG A 143 -6.59 -35.10 15.78
N HIS A 144 -6.63 -34.44 14.63
CA HIS A 144 -6.46 -35.02 13.29
C HIS A 144 -5.16 -34.60 12.60
N GLY A 145 -4.15 -34.17 13.36
CA GLY A 145 -2.88 -33.75 12.79
C GLY A 145 -2.92 -32.39 12.11
N HIS A 146 -1.94 -32.15 11.26
CA HIS A 146 -1.75 -30.86 10.58
C HIS A 146 -2.82 -30.58 9.52
N GLN A 147 -3.41 -31.59 8.90
CA GLN A 147 -4.53 -31.50 7.94
C GLN A 147 -5.39 -32.77 8.00
N GLU A 148 -6.57 -32.72 7.35
CA GLU A 148 -7.57 -33.79 7.41
C GLU A 148 -7.08 -35.12 6.81
N GLN A 149 -6.15 -35.07 5.84
CA GLN A 149 -5.56 -36.25 5.20
C GLN A 149 -4.24 -36.70 5.86
N ASP A 150 -3.82 -36.06 6.95
CA ASP A 150 -2.60 -36.39 7.65
C ASP A 150 -2.73 -37.67 8.48
N THR A 151 -1.60 -38.38 8.63
CA THR A 151 -1.48 -39.50 9.55
C THR A 151 -0.43 -39.16 10.61
N PRO A 152 -0.80 -38.38 11.62
CA PRO A 152 0.14 -37.74 12.53
C PRO A 152 0.97 -38.72 13.38
N ASN A 153 0.51 -39.96 13.53
CA ASN A 153 1.25 -41.02 14.21
C ASN A 153 2.59 -41.36 13.53
N ILE A 154 2.74 -41.03 12.23
CA ILE A 154 4.00 -41.27 11.49
C ILE A 154 5.14 -40.46 12.06
N THR A 155 4.90 -39.19 12.40
CA THR A 155 5.90 -38.24 12.88
C THR A 155 5.87 -38.00 14.38
N GLN A 156 4.69 -38.18 15.03
CA GLN A 156 4.47 -37.83 16.45
C GLN A 156 3.74 -38.96 17.21
N PRO A 157 4.30 -40.17 17.24
CA PRO A 157 3.60 -41.34 17.79
C PRO A 157 3.31 -41.25 19.30
N MET A 158 4.17 -40.57 20.06
CA MET A 158 3.97 -40.40 21.51
C MET A 158 2.81 -39.45 21.81
N MET A 159 2.79 -38.30 21.18
CA MET A 159 1.76 -37.27 21.33
C MET A 159 0.38 -37.86 20.97
N TYR A 160 0.27 -38.51 19.80
CA TYR A 160 -1.01 -39.00 19.30
C TYR A 160 -1.53 -40.23 20.05
N ARG A 161 -0.66 -41.01 20.72
CA ARG A 161 -1.11 -42.01 21.72
C ARG A 161 -1.81 -41.35 22.91
N SER A 162 -1.26 -40.25 23.42
CA SER A 162 -1.87 -39.50 24.52
C SER A 162 -3.18 -38.84 24.07
N ILE A 163 -3.22 -38.23 22.88
CA ILE A 163 -4.42 -37.60 22.32
C ILE A 163 -5.54 -38.64 22.10
N ALA A 164 -5.23 -39.84 21.61
CA ALA A 164 -6.21 -40.90 21.40
C ALA A 164 -6.88 -41.33 22.69
N GLY A 165 -6.18 -41.29 23.84
CA GLY A 165 -6.71 -41.59 25.16
C GLY A 165 -7.45 -40.44 25.85
N HIS A 166 -7.42 -39.24 25.28
CA HIS A 166 -8.01 -38.04 25.89
C HIS A 166 -9.53 -38.00 25.70
N PRO A 167 -10.33 -37.86 26.78
CA PRO A 167 -11.80 -37.96 26.71
C PRO A 167 -12.49 -36.78 26.05
N GLY A 168 -11.77 -35.68 25.84
CA GLY A 168 -12.26 -34.42 25.29
C GLY A 168 -12.83 -33.47 26.35
N VAL A 169 -12.76 -32.15 26.06
CA VAL A 169 -13.14 -31.05 26.95
C VAL A 169 -14.56 -31.22 27.52
N ARG A 170 -15.52 -31.54 26.62
CA ARG A 170 -16.92 -31.74 27.06
C ARG A 170 -17.05 -32.78 28.17
N THR A 171 -16.38 -33.92 28.01
CA THR A 171 -16.46 -35.02 28.97
C THR A 171 -15.80 -34.66 30.30
N LEU A 172 -14.64 -33.98 30.25
CA LEU A 172 -13.93 -33.50 31.44
C LEU A 172 -14.78 -32.49 32.21
N TYR A 173 -15.33 -31.52 31.50
CA TYR A 173 -16.13 -30.46 32.12
C TYR A 173 -17.46 -31.00 32.70
N ALA A 174 -18.15 -31.88 31.96
CA ALA A 174 -19.36 -32.53 32.46
C ALA A 174 -19.10 -33.30 33.74
N ARG A 175 -18.01 -34.10 33.84
CA ARG A 175 -17.62 -34.79 35.08
C ARG A 175 -17.40 -33.80 36.23
N LYS A 176 -16.64 -32.71 35.97
CA LYS A 176 -16.41 -31.66 36.98
C LYS A 176 -17.73 -31.10 37.53
N LEU A 177 -18.71 -30.81 36.68
CA LEU A 177 -20.00 -30.27 37.11
C LEU A 177 -20.85 -31.27 37.87
N VAL A 178 -20.78 -32.55 37.50
CA VAL A 178 -21.47 -33.64 38.24
C VAL A 178 -20.81 -33.85 39.62
N ASP A 179 -19.49 -33.89 39.69
CA ASP A 179 -18.74 -34.01 40.94
C ASP A 179 -19.01 -32.83 41.89
N GLN A 180 -19.23 -31.66 41.35
CA GLN A 180 -19.61 -30.44 42.08
C GLN A 180 -21.12 -30.37 42.42
N GLN A 181 -21.90 -31.36 42.01
CA GLN A 181 -23.35 -31.40 42.21
C GLN A 181 -24.12 -30.23 41.55
N ILE A 182 -23.55 -29.64 40.50
CA ILE A 182 -24.21 -28.59 39.71
C ILE A 182 -25.16 -29.21 38.69
N LEU A 183 -24.78 -30.35 38.10
CA LEU A 183 -25.58 -31.14 37.18
C LEU A 183 -25.67 -32.60 37.65
N THR A 184 -26.70 -33.29 37.17
CA THR A 184 -26.76 -34.74 37.26
C THR A 184 -26.24 -35.41 35.98
N ALA A 185 -26.00 -36.72 36.01
CA ALA A 185 -25.61 -37.45 34.79
C ALA A 185 -26.73 -37.41 33.73
N GLU A 186 -28.00 -37.48 34.19
CA GLU A 186 -29.16 -37.38 33.33
C GLU A 186 -29.27 -36.02 32.65
N ASP A 187 -28.94 -34.92 33.34
CA ASP A 187 -28.91 -33.58 32.76
C ASP A 187 -27.89 -33.49 31.62
N VAL A 188 -26.70 -34.06 31.79
CA VAL A 188 -25.65 -34.10 30.77
C VAL A 188 -26.12 -34.85 29.53
N GLU A 189 -26.74 -36.02 29.69
CA GLU A 189 -27.27 -36.79 28.56
C GLU A 189 -28.40 -36.06 27.85
N LYS A 190 -29.29 -35.42 28.61
CA LYS A 190 -30.36 -34.58 28.07
C LYS A 190 -29.82 -33.44 27.22
N TYR A 191 -28.82 -32.67 27.68
CA TYR A 191 -28.21 -31.60 26.89
C TYR A 191 -27.61 -32.10 25.57
N VAL A 192 -26.97 -33.27 25.58
CA VAL A 192 -26.43 -33.89 24.38
C VAL A 192 -27.54 -34.29 23.41
N HIS A 193 -28.63 -34.87 23.94
CA HIS A 193 -29.78 -35.29 23.14
C HIS A 193 -30.47 -34.07 22.51
N ASP A 194 -30.82 -33.06 23.30
CA ASP A 194 -31.50 -31.86 22.87
C ASP A 194 -30.67 -31.10 21.78
N TYR A 195 -29.36 -31.08 21.93
CA TYR A 195 -28.49 -30.48 20.94
C TYR A 195 -28.47 -31.24 19.61
N ARG A 196 -28.42 -32.59 19.68
CA ARG A 196 -28.50 -33.45 18.49
C ARG A 196 -29.84 -33.31 17.78
N GLU A 197 -30.93 -33.29 18.52
CA GLU A 197 -32.27 -33.07 17.95
C GLU A 197 -32.37 -31.73 17.22
N ARG A 198 -31.81 -30.69 17.78
CA ARG A 198 -31.74 -29.36 17.12
C ARG A 198 -30.95 -29.43 15.83
N LEU A 199 -29.83 -30.16 15.76
CA LEU A 199 -29.06 -30.36 14.53
C LEU A 199 -29.85 -31.18 13.50
N ASP A 200 -30.47 -32.29 13.92
CA ASP A 200 -31.25 -33.19 13.05
C ASP A 200 -32.47 -32.50 12.45
N THR A 201 -33.10 -31.60 13.19
CA THR A 201 -34.23 -30.79 12.71
C THR A 201 -33.82 -29.54 11.97
N ALA A 202 -32.52 -29.37 11.68
CA ALA A 202 -31.94 -28.19 11.02
C ALA A 202 -32.35 -26.85 11.69
N GLN A 203 -32.68 -26.87 12.99
CA GLN A 203 -32.95 -25.64 13.72
C GLN A 203 -31.65 -24.89 13.94
N SER A 204 -31.70 -23.54 13.77
CA SER A 204 -30.56 -22.70 14.07
C SER A 204 -30.12 -22.91 15.52
N VAL A 205 -28.87 -23.27 15.72
CA VAL A 205 -28.23 -23.43 17.02
C VAL A 205 -27.83 -22.08 17.60
N GLU A 206 -27.84 -21.03 16.77
CA GLU A 206 -27.60 -19.67 17.22
C GLU A 206 -28.76 -19.21 18.13
N GLU A 207 -28.44 -18.76 19.33
CA GLU A 207 -29.38 -17.99 20.13
C GLU A 207 -29.91 -16.84 19.27
N LYS A 208 -31.24 -16.63 19.26
CA LYS A 208 -31.83 -15.48 18.57
C LYS A 208 -31.11 -14.25 19.05
N LYS A 209 -30.26 -13.69 18.19
CA LYS A 209 -29.75 -12.35 18.42
C LYS A 209 -30.93 -11.43 18.74
N PRO A 210 -30.85 -10.60 19.78
CA PRO A 210 -31.85 -9.57 19.98
C PRO A 210 -32.07 -8.87 18.63
N ALA A 211 -33.33 -8.69 18.24
CA ALA A 211 -33.71 -8.05 17.00
C ALA A 211 -33.32 -6.56 17.06
N ALA A 212 -32.04 -6.28 16.95
CA ALA A 212 -31.51 -4.94 16.80
C ALA A 212 -30.09 -5.07 16.24
N GLN A 213 -30.05 -4.89 15.06
CA GLN A 213 -29.05 -4.22 14.23
C GLN A 213 -29.23 -4.80 12.84
N LYS A 214 -30.12 -4.14 12.10
CA LYS A 214 -30.03 -4.14 10.63
C LYS A 214 -28.57 -3.96 10.32
N ASN A 215 -28.02 -4.82 9.47
CA ASN A 215 -26.65 -4.81 9.06
C ASN A 215 -26.20 -3.37 8.83
N GLU A 216 -25.30 -2.90 9.65
CA GLU A 216 -24.64 -1.60 9.44
C GLU A 216 -23.85 -1.61 8.12
N GLU A 217 -23.64 -2.77 7.52
CA GLU A 217 -23.10 -2.95 6.17
C GLU A 217 -24.02 -2.39 5.06
N GLU A 218 -25.33 -2.30 5.28
CA GLU A 218 -26.27 -1.62 4.37
C GLU A 218 -26.41 -0.11 4.62
N ASN A 219 -25.90 0.39 5.73
CA ASN A 219 -25.88 1.81 6.10
C ASN A 219 -24.48 2.43 6.13
N TRP A 220 -23.50 1.84 5.45
CA TRP A 220 -22.35 2.64 5.04
C TRP A 220 -22.92 3.78 4.20
N PRO A 221 -22.67 5.05 4.55
CA PRO A 221 -23.09 6.11 3.68
C PRO A 221 -22.60 5.74 2.29
N GLN A 222 -23.53 5.62 1.35
CA GLN A 222 -23.21 5.63 -0.08
C GLN A 222 -22.70 7.04 -0.37
N LEU A 223 -21.50 7.34 0.14
CA LEU A 223 -20.91 8.66 0.24
C LEU A 223 -20.40 9.19 -1.10
N LEU A 224 -20.75 8.53 -2.20
CA LEU A 224 -20.53 9.06 -3.53
C LEU A 224 -21.76 8.78 -4.40
N ASP A 225 -22.83 9.53 -4.21
CA ASP A 225 -23.76 9.76 -5.29
C ASP A 225 -22.99 10.20 -6.53
N GLY A 226 -23.30 9.65 -7.70
CA GLY A 226 -22.58 9.87 -8.96
C GLY A 226 -22.38 11.33 -9.41
N ASN A 227 -22.85 12.29 -8.63
CA ASN A 227 -22.59 13.71 -8.80
C ASN A 227 -21.22 14.16 -8.26
N VAL A 228 -20.69 13.54 -7.21
CA VAL A 228 -19.38 13.91 -6.64
C VAL A 228 -18.25 13.56 -7.62
N SER A 229 -18.30 12.40 -8.25
CA SER A 229 -17.29 11.98 -9.23
C SER A 229 -17.20 12.89 -10.46
N ARG A 230 -18.31 13.52 -10.89
CA ARG A 230 -18.32 14.47 -12.03
C ARG A 230 -17.71 15.82 -11.68
N ILE A 231 -17.89 16.31 -10.45
CA ILE A 231 -17.39 17.62 -10.00
C ILE A 231 -15.87 17.61 -9.85
N TYR A 232 -15.29 16.49 -9.39
CA TYR A 232 -13.87 16.41 -9.08
C TYR A 232 -12.99 15.93 -10.24
N TYR A 233 -13.55 15.35 -11.29
CA TYR A 233 -12.81 15.04 -12.51
C TYR A 233 -12.49 16.28 -13.34
N ALA A 234 -13.20 17.38 -13.11
CA ALA A 234 -12.81 18.67 -13.65
C ALA A 234 -11.59 19.22 -12.91
N PRO A 235 -10.60 19.80 -13.61
CA PRO A 235 -9.51 20.50 -12.96
C PRO A 235 -10.09 21.66 -12.13
N PRO A 236 -9.47 22.04 -11.01
CA PRO A 236 -9.92 23.17 -10.20
C PRO A 236 -9.75 24.47 -10.98
N LEU A 237 -10.59 25.44 -10.72
CA LEU A 237 -10.47 26.77 -11.32
C LEU A 237 -9.12 27.40 -10.94
N LEU A 238 -8.53 28.19 -11.84
CA LEU A 238 -7.23 28.82 -11.63
C LEU A 238 -7.19 29.65 -10.34
N ASP A 239 -8.23 30.42 -10.07
CA ASP A 239 -8.31 31.24 -8.84
C ASP A 239 -8.26 30.37 -7.57
N LEU A 240 -8.88 29.21 -7.60
CA LEU A 240 -8.81 28.24 -6.49
C LEU A 240 -7.41 27.67 -6.36
N VAL A 241 -6.78 27.27 -7.48
CA VAL A 241 -5.40 26.75 -7.48
C VAL A 241 -4.46 27.78 -6.87
N GLN A 242 -4.55 29.03 -7.29
CA GLN A 242 -3.70 30.11 -6.77
C GLN A 242 -3.97 30.41 -5.30
N LYS A 243 -5.23 30.46 -4.89
CA LYS A 243 -5.64 30.65 -3.48
C LYS A 243 -5.05 29.54 -2.58
N LEU A 244 -5.17 28.29 -3.00
CA LEU A 244 -4.65 27.14 -2.25
C LEU A 244 -3.11 27.19 -2.17
N ALA A 245 -2.43 27.49 -3.29
CA ALA A 245 -0.99 27.61 -3.34
C ALA A 245 -0.45 28.69 -2.38
N LEU A 246 -1.12 29.86 -2.35
CA LEU A 246 -0.79 30.92 -1.38
C LEU A 246 -1.04 30.49 0.06
N LYS A 247 -2.13 29.76 0.31
CA LYS A 247 -2.51 29.31 1.65
C LYS A 247 -1.49 28.32 2.24
N ILE A 248 -1.10 27.28 1.51
CA ILE A 248 -0.14 26.27 2.00
C ILE A 248 1.29 26.79 2.13
N THR A 249 1.60 27.97 1.57
CA THR A 249 2.89 28.64 1.68
C THR A 249 2.89 29.76 2.73
N SER A 250 1.78 30.01 3.39
CA SER A 250 1.65 31.01 4.45
C SER A 250 1.88 30.34 5.81
N ILE A 251 3.06 30.57 6.37
CA ILE A 251 3.45 30.01 7.67
C ILE A 251 3.26 31.08 8.73
N PRO A 252 2.65 30.77 9.88
CA PRO A 252 2.51 31.72 10.98
C PRO A 252 3.85 32.23 11.53
N ASP A 253 3.95 33.52 11.84
CA ASP A 253 5.20 34.21 12.22
C ASP A 253 5.87 33.64 13.49
N GLN A 254 5.12 32.96 14.35
CA GLN A 254 5.66 32.33 15.56
C GLN A 254 6.60 31.13 15.27
N TYR A 255 6.61 30.58 14.06
CA TYR A 255 7.45 29.43 13.71
C TYR A 255 8.79 29.89 13.10
N SER A 256 9.90 29.58 13.77
CA SER A 256 11.24 29.78 13.25
C SER A 256 11.69 28.56 12.45
N LEU A 257 11.74 28.67 11.13
CA LEU A 257 12.11 27.56 10.25
C LEU A 257 13.62 27.43 10.11
N HIS A 258 14.10 26.19 9.96
CA HIS A 258 15.48 25.94 9.55
C HIS A 258 15.77 26.64 8.20
N PRO A 259 16.94 27.29 8.00
CA PRO A 259 17.22 28.08 6.78
C PRO A 259 17.03 27.34 5.45
N LEU A 260 17.31 26.01 5.43
CA LEU A 260 17.08 25.19 4.22
C LEU A 260 15.58 25.05 3.95
N VAL A 261 14.77 24.80 4.98
CA VAL A 261 13.31 24.67 4.85
C VAL A 261 12.68 26.01 4.48
N GLY A 262 13.15 27.09 5.11
CA GLY A 262 12.73 28.46 4.76
C GLY A 262 12.93 28.78 3.28
N ARG A 263 14.05 28.36 2.68
CA ARG A 263 14.30 28.51 1.24
C ARG A 263 13.30 27.71 0.38
N VAL A 264 12.94 26.50 0.80
CA VAL A 264 11.94 25.70 0.09
C VAL A 264 10.56 26.38 0.15
N VAL A 265 10.14 26.84 1.33
CA VAL A 265 8.86 27.55 1.51
C VAL A 265 8.83 28.85 0.69
N SER A 266 9.91 29.64 0.72
CA SER A 266 10.03 30.85 -0.11
C SER A 266 9.95 30.55 -1.60
N ALA A 267 10.63 29.50 -2.07
CA ALA A 267 10.56 29.07 -3.47
C ALA A 267 9.14 28.66 -3.88
N ARG A 268 8.43 27.94 -3.00
CA ARG A 268 7.01 27.58 -3.23
C ARG A 268 6.10 28.80 -3.22
N ARG A 269 6.41 29.81 -2.43
CA ARG A 269 5.69 31.09 -2.46
C ARG A 269 5.85 31.77 -3.81
N ASP A 270 7.06 31.80 -4.36
CA ASP A 270 7.32 32.33 -5.70
C ASP A 270 6.56 31.53 -6.79
N MET A 271 6.45 30.20 -6.63
CA MET A 271 5.63 29.35 -7.51
C MET A 271 4.14 29.69 -7.41
N ALA A 272 3.62 29.89 -6.19
CA ALA A 272 2.24 30.29 -5.95
C ALA A 272 1.88 31.65 -6.54
N GLU A 273 2.83 32.56 -6.58
CA GLU A 273 2.70 33.89 -7.17
C GLU A 273 2.96 33.92 -8.70
N GLY A 274 3.28 32.77 -9.30
CA GLY A 274 3.57 32.65 -10.73
C GLY A 274 4.92 33.22 -11.16
N LYS A 275 5.81 33.56 -10.22
CA LYS A 275 7.15 34.10 -10.51
C LYS A 275 8.13 33.06 -11.04
N ARG A 276 7.84 31.79 -10.76
CA ARG A 276 8.59 30.63 -11.26
C ARG A 276 7.67 29.44 -11.48
N PRO A 277 8.05 28.48 -12.35
CA PRO A 277 7.25 27.28 -12.57
C PRO A 277 7.25 26.38 -11.34
N LEU A 278 6.21 25.52 -11.25
CA LEU A 278 6.02 24.54 -10.19
C LEU A 278 7.03 23.40 -10.32
N ASP A 279 7.59 22.98 -9.20
CA ASP A 279 8.31 21.73 -9.08
C ASP A 279 7.38 20.57 -8.64
N TRP A 280 7.93 19.36 -8.58
CA TRP A 280 7.20 18.17 -8.18
C TRP A 280 6.61 18.27 -6.77
N GLY A 281 7.44 18.72 -5.80
CA GLY A 281 6.99 18.82 -4.40
C GLY A 281 5.85 19.81 -4.22
N MET A 282 5.85 20.91 -4.94
CA MET A 282 4.74 21.86 -4.91
C MET A 282 3.48 21.27 -5.56
N ALA A 283 3.60 20.59 -6.70
CA ALA A 283 2.46 19.98 -7.38
C ALA A 283 1.81 18.84 -6.57
N GLU A 284 2.61 18.04 -5.88
CA GLU A 284 2.11 17.02 -4.94
C GLU A 284 1.31 17.67 -3.80
N HIS A 285 1.84 18.72 -3.17
CA HIS A 285 1.11 19.46 -2.13
C HIS A 285 -0.17 20.09 -2.66
N MET A 286 -0.15 20.61 -3.89
CA MET A 286 -1.34 21.17 -4.54
C MET A 286 -2.41 20.10 -4.80
N ALA A 287 -2.00 18.87 -5.18
CA ALA A 287 -2.95 17.77 -5.30
C ALA A 287 -3.64 17.49 -3.96
N PHE A 288 -2.86 17.36 -2.88
CA PHE A 288 -3.40 17.16 -1.53
C PHE A 288 -4.30 18.33 -1.10
N ALA A 289 -3.84 19.57 -1.21
CA ALA A 289 -4.62 20.75 -0.84
C ALA A 289 -5.96 20.83 -1.57
N SER A 290 -5.97 20.52 -2.87
CA SER A 290 -7.19 20.55 -3.66
C SER A 290 -8.19 19.44 -3.30
N LEU A 291 -7.73 18.28 -2.88
CA LEU A 291 -8.57 17.19 -2.40
C LEU A 291 -9.13 17.52 -1.00
N LEU A 292 -8.27 18.00 -0.11
CA LEU A 292 -8.67 18.41 1.23
C LEU A 292 -9.73 19.53 1.19
N SER A 293 -9.53 20.55 0.35
CA SER A 293 -10.52 21.63 0.19
C SER A 293 -11.86 21.15 -0.35
N ALA A 294 -11.88 19.98 -0.95
CA ALA A 294 -13.07 19.30 -1.45
C ALA A 294 -13.66 18.29 -0.44
N GLY A 295 -13.17 18.26 0.80
CA GLY A 295 -13.64 17.35 1.85
C GLY A 295 -13.12 15.91 1.71
N ILE A 296 -12.15 15.66 0.83
CA ILE A 296 -11.55 14.33 0.65
C ILE A 296 -10.34 14.18 1.58
N ASP A 297 -10.32 13.14 2.39
CA ASP A 297 -9.22 12.86 3.29
C ASP A 297 -7.98 12.38 2.52
N VAL A 298 -6.81 12.77 3.03
CA VAL A 298 -5.52 12.31 2.51
C VAL A 298 -4.71 11.70 3.65
N ARG A 299 -4.32 10.45 3.48
CA ARG A 299 -3.45 9.72 4.39
C ARG A 299 -2.18 9.31 3.66
N LEU A 300 -1.04 9.77 4.14
CA LEU A 300 0.28 9.41 3.63
C LEU A 300 1.10 8.77 4.74
N SER A 301 1.65 7.60 4.48
CA SER A 301 2.57 6.92 5.39
C SER A 301 3.76 6.31 4.65
N GLY A 302 4.83 6.09 5.36
CA GLY A 302 6.08 5.53 4.86
C GLY A 302 7.27 6.07 5.64
N GLN A 303 8.43 5.52 5.38
CA GLN A 303 9.67 5.96 6.01
C GLN A 303 10.04 7.35 5.49
N ASP A 304 10.35 8.29 6.39
CA ASP A 304 10.66 9.70 6.08
C ASP A 304 9.56 10.50 5.33
N SER A 305 8.31 10.03 5.31
CA SER A 305 7.24 10.63 4.51
C SER A 305 6.88 12.07 4.91
N GLU A 306 7.07 12.47 6.17
CA GLU A 306 6.83 13.85 6.61
C GLU A 306 7.74 14.86 5.90
N ARG A 307 8.99 14.50 5.66
CA ARG A 307 10.00 15.32 4.96
C ARG A 307 10.08 14.98 3.48
N GLY A 308 9.85 13.72 3.13
CA GLY A 308 10.23 13.07 1.89
C GLY A 308 11.70 12.62 1.93
N THR A 309 11.99 11.40 1.45
CA THR A 309 13.35 10.82 1.44
C THR A 309 14.37 11.78 0.81
N PHE A 310 13.98 12.45 -0.27
CA PHE A 310 14.82 13.39 -1.01
C PHE A 310 14.66 14.86 -0.56
N SER A 311 14.11 15.11 0.63
CA SER A 311 13.83 16.45 1.15
C SER A 311 13.02 17.32 0.17
N HIS A 312 12.05 16.71 -0.47
CA HIS A 312 11.20 17.37 -1.49
C HIS A 312 9.82 17.77 -0.93
N ARG A 313 9.35 17.11 0.13
CA ARG A 313 7.99 17.29 0.66
C ARG A 313 7.91 18.35 1.76
N HIS A 314 8.54 18.14 2.89
CA HIS A 314 8.42 19.01 4.08
C HIS A 314 6.94 19.30 4.43
N ALA A 315 6.13 18.26 4.57
CA ALA A 315 4.72 18.38 4.95
C ALA A 315 4.54 18.81 6.40
N VAL A 316 5.48 18.46 7.27
CA VAL A 316 5.54 18.87 8.67
C VAL A 316 6.71 19.83 8.84
N LEU A 317 6.42 21.03 9.33
CA LEU A 317 7.41 22.08 9.61
C LEU A 317 7.71 22.10 11.11
N HIS A 318 8.99 22.14 11.46
CA HIS A 318 9.46 22.12 12.83
C HIS A 318 10.03 23.48 13.24
N ASP A 319 9.47 24.05 14.29
CA ASP A 319 10.03 25.26 14.91
C ASP A 319 11.40 24.93 15.52
N GLN A 320 12.40 25.71 15.14
CA GLN A 320 13.76 25.55 15.64
C GLN A 320 13.93 26.01 17.10
N ASN A 321 12.96 26.75 17.63
CA ASN A 321 12.94 27.24 19.00
C ASN A 321 12.06 26.39 19.94
N ARG A 322 11.51 25.29 19.47
CA ARG A 322 10.64 24.42 20.28
C ARG A 322 11.38 23.88 21.53
N SER A 323 10.68 23.84 22.65
CA SER A 323 11.21 23.37 23.94
C SER A 323 10.87 21.91 24.25
N SER A 324 9.86 21.36 23.60
CA SER A 324 9.39 19.98 23.81
C SER A 324 9.14 19.24 22.50
N ARG A 325 9.10 17.89 22.56
CA ARG A 325 8.83 17.04 21.38
C ARG A 325 7.37 17.12 20.92
N GLY A 326 6.45 17.45 21.80
CA GLY A 326 5.00 17.51 21.52
C GLY A 326 4.52 18.84 20.94
N GLU A 327 5.39 19.84 20.87
CA GLU A 327 5.05 21.21 20.48
C GLU A 327 5.92 21.68 19.32
N GLY A 328 5.54 22.81 18.71
CA GLY A 328 6.37 23.47 17.70
C GLY A 328 6.40 22.74 16.36
N THR A 329 5.32 22.08 15.98
CA THR A 329 5.11 21.56 14.63
C THR A 329 3.95 22.31 13.96
N TYR A 330 4.08 22.58 12.66
CA TYR A 330 3.04 23.14 11.84
C TYR A 330 2.88 22.34 10.55
N VAL A 331 1.66 21.97 10.24
CA VAL A 331 1.31 21.21 9.05
C VAL A 331 0.43 22.07 8.15
N PRO A 332 0.97 22.71 7.11
CA PRO A 332 0.20 23.63 6.27
C PRO A 332 -1.06 23.01 5.65
N LEU A 333 -1.03 21.72 5.34
CA LEU A 333 -2.14 20.98 4.75
C LEU A 333 -3.31 20.71 5.72
N GLU A 334 -3.11 20.90 7.02
CA GLU A 334 -4.20 20.85 8.02
C GLU A 334 -4.97 22.18 8.12
N HIS A 335 -4.54 23.20 7.37
CA HIS A 335 -5.09 24.56 7.45
C HIS A 335 -5.47 25.14 6.07
N VAL A 336 -5.93 24.29 5.16
CA VAL A 336 -6.30 24.68 3.79
C VAL A 336 -7.64 25.42 3.77
N SER A 337 -8.65 24.92 4.50
CA SER A 337 -9.96 25.54 4.70
C SER A 337 -10.61 25.04 6.00
N ASP A 338 -11.65 25.74 6.47
CA ASP A 338 -12.31 25.40 7.74
C ASP A 338 -13.05 24.05 7.68
N ASP A 339 -13.65 23.71 6.52
CA ASP A 339 -14.43 22.49 6.28
C ASP A 339 -13.67 21.45 5.45
N GLN A 340 -12.36 21.42 5.55
CA GLN A 340 -11.55 20.51 4.76
C GLN A 340 -11.62 19.05 5.23
N GLY A 341 -11.26 18.13 4.31
CA GLY A 341 -10.93 16.76 4.66
C GLY A 341 -9.72 16.68 5.59
N ARG A 342 -9.57 15.56 6.25
CA ARG A 342 -8.45 15.31 7.17
C ARG A 342 -7.16 15.02 6.39
N PHE A 343 -6.09 15.75 6.72
CA PHE A 343 -4.74 15.40 6.31
C PHE A 343 -4.04 14.60 7.41
N SER A 344 -3.38 13.52 7.05
CA SER A 344 -2.54 12.77 8.00
C SER A 344 -1.28 12.30 7.28
N VAL A 345 -0.13 12.65 7.82
CA VAL A 345 1.17 12.18 7.36
C VAL A 345 1.93 11.56 8.52
N THR A 346 2.55 10.40 8.28
CA THR A 346 3.22 9.65 9.34
C THR A 346 4.51 9.01 8.82
N ASN A 347 5.62 9.27 9.53
CA ASN A 347 6.81 8.47 9.37
C ASN A 347 6.54 7.08 9.96
N SER A 348 6.57 6.06 9.12
CA SER A 348 6.32 4.69 9.55
C SER A 348 7.48 4.09 10.35
N VAL A 349 7.22 2.99 11.02
CA VAL A 349 8.27 2.09 11.48
C VAL A 349 9.04 1.52 10.27
N LEU A 350 10.24 0.98 10.49
CA LEU A 350 11.04 0.33 9.45
C LEU A 350 10.49 -1.06 9.14
N SER A 351 9.39 -1.09 8.40
CA SER A 351 8.72 -2.29 7.92
C SER A 351 7.95 -1.95 6.65
N GLU A 352 8.15 -2.67 5.60
CA GLU A 352 7.38 -2.54 4.36
C GLU A 352 6.12 -3.41 4.41
N GLY A 353 6.26 -4.66 4.86
CA GLY A 353 5.18 -5.65 4.86
C GLY A 353 4.00 -5.25 5.73
N ALA A 354 4.24 -4.97 7.01
CA ALA A 354 3.17 -4.60 7.93
C ALA A 354 2.57 -3.23 7.60
N VAL A 355 3.39 -2.27 7.18
CA VAL A 355 2.89 -0.92 6.86
C VAL A 355 2.03 -0.94 5.61
N LEU A 356 2.46 -1.60 4.52
CA LEU A 356 1.65 -1.73 3.31
C LEU A 356 0.37 -2.54 3.56
N GLY A 357 0.46 -3.62 4.34
CA GLY A 357 -0.73 -4.40 4.73
C GLY A 357 -1.74 -3.58 5.52
N PHE A 358 -1.26 -2.74 6.43
CA PHE A 358 -2.11 -1.81 7.18
C PHE A 358 -2.78 -0.79 6.26
N GLU A 359 -2.04 -0.13 5.37
CA GLU A 359 -2.60 0.87 4.46
C GLU A 359 -3.58 0.25 3.45
N TYR A 360 -3.33 -1.00 3.01
CA TYR A 360 -4.32 -1.75 2.24
C TYR A 360 -5.62 -1.92 3.03
N GLY A 361 -5.55 -2.46 4.26
CA GLY A 361 -6.73 -2.64 5.13
C GLY A 361 -7.45 -1.32 5.42
N TYR A 362 -6.71 -0.24 5.64
CA TYR A 362 -7.26 1.09 5.84
C TYR A 362 -8.02 1.59 4.60
N SER A 363 -7.45 1.41 3.41
CA SER A 363 -8.03 1.86 2.14
C SER A 363 -9.31 1.10 1.76
N VAL A 364 -9.42 -0.17 2.16
CA VAL A 364 -10.64 -0.98 1.95
C VAL A 364 -11.86 -0.37 2.63
N VAL A 365 -11.66 0.21 3.82
CA VAL A 365 -12.72 0.87 4.60
C VAL A 365 -12.91 2.32 4.17
N ARG A 366 -11.80 3.06 3.99
CA ARG A 366 -11.81 4.49 3.64
C ARG A 366 -11.79 4.71 2.14
N GLN A 367 -12.81 4.22 1.44
CA GLN A 367 -12.89 4.31 -0.02
C GLN A 367 -13.03 5.75 -0.55
N ASN A 368 -13.38 6.72 0.28
CA ASN A 368 -13.47 8.14 -0.06
C ASN A 368 -12.19 8.94 0.29
N ALA A 369 -11.11 8.28 0.71
CA ALA A 369 -9.84 8.89 1.03
C ALA A 369 -8.77 8.57 -0.02
N LEU A 370 -7.79 9.45 -0.19
CA LEU A 370 -6.54 9.13 -0.87
C LEU A 370 -5.57 8.53 0.15
N VAL A 371 -5.33 7.24 0.05
CA VAL A 371 -4.43 6.49 0.95
C VAL A 371 -3.14 6.17 0.20
N LEU A 372 -2.00 6.68 0.72
CA LEU A 372 -0.70 6.55 0.09
C LEU A 372 0.29 5.85 1.03
N TRP A 373 1.02 4.89 0.47
CA TRP A 373 2.23 4.35 1.08
C TRP A 373 3.44 4.71 0.21
N GLU A 374 4.46 5.34 0.80
CA GLU A 374 5.70 5.69 0.12
C GLU A 374 6.84 4.80 0.61
N ALA A 375 7.47 4.08 -0.30
CA ALA A 375 8.70 3.35 0.00
C ALA A 375 9.87 4.33 0.16
N GLN A 376 10.84 4.01 1.02
CA GLN A 376 12.08 4.80 1.16
C GLN A 376 12.83 4.88 -0.17
N PHE A 377 13.00 3.74 -0.82
CA PHE A 377 13.30 3.53 -2.23
C PHE A 377 12.37 2.46 -2.76
N GLY A 378 11.96 2.56 -4.01
CA GLY A 378 11.09 1.55 -4.62
C GLY A 378 11.68 0.14 -4.60
N ASP A 379 13.00 0.04 -4.56
CA ASP A 379 13.77 -1.22 -4.41
C ASP A 379 13.34 -2.02 -3.17
N PHE A 380 12.99 -1.33 -2.07
CA PHE A 380 12.62 -1.99 -0.81
C PHE A 380 11.17 -2.48 -0.76
N ALA A 381 10.34 -2.11 -1.73
CA ALA A 381 8.95 -2.58 -1.80
C ALA A 381 8.84 -4.11 -1.88
N ASN A 382 9.90 -4.81 -2.28
CA ASN A 382 9.93 -6.27 -2.30
C ASN A 382 9.86 -6.91 -0.90
N GLY A 383 10.15 -6.16 0.18
CA GLY A 383 9.88 -6.57 1.55
C GLY A 383 8.39 -6.76 1.85
N ALA A 384 7.52 -6.17 1.03
CA ALA A 384 6.06 -6.32 1.10
C ALA A 384 5.48 -7.18 -0.04
N GLN A 385 6.31 -7.95 -0.76
CA GLN A 385 5.86 -8.67 -1.97
C GLN A 385 4.68 -9.60 -1.69
N VAL A 386 4.63 -10.25 -0.55
CA VAL A 386 3.52 -11.13 -0.16
C VAL A 386 2.19 -10.37 -0.03
N VAL A 387 2.22 -9.13 0.40
CA VAL A 387 1.03 -8.24 0.46
C VAL A 387 0.64 -7.80 -0.95
N ILE A 388 1.62 -7.45 -1.78
CA ILE A 388 1.39 -7.06 -3.18
C ILE A 388 0.70 -8.20 -3.94
N ASP A 389 1.23 -9.42 -3.85
CA ASP A 389 0.73 -10.59 -4.58
C ASP A 389 -0.64 -11.05 -4.09
N ASN A 390 -0.87 -11.06 -2.78
CA ASN A 390 -2.07 -11.67 -2.22
C ASN A 390 -3.23 -10.71 -2.00
N PHE A 391 -2.97 -9.44 -1.80
CA PHE A 391 -4.00 -8.45 -1.49
C PHE A 391 -4.14 -7.40 -2.60
N LEU A 392 -3.08 -6.66 -2.92
CA LEU A 392 -3.19 -5.57 -3.88
C LEU A 392 -3.60 -6.06 -5.27
N SER A 393 -2.84 -7.01 -5.82
CA SER A 393 -3.06 -7.49 -7.20
C SER A 393 -4.28 -8.39 -7.34
N ALA A 394 -4.62 -9.16 -6.32
CA ALA A 394 -5.56 -10.26 -6.41
C ALA A 394 -6.81 -10.13 -5.52
N GLY A 395 -6.85 -9.19 -4.57
CA GLY A 395 -7.94 -9.07 -3.59
C GLY A 395 -9.31 -8.86 -4.21
N ALA A 396 -9.41 -8.04 -5.26
CA ALA A 396 -10.65 -7.82 -5.98
C ALA A 396 -11.12 -9.10 -6.72
N ALA A 397 -10.21 -9.81 -7.38
CA ALA A 397 -10.55 -11.02 -8.13
C ALA A 397 -10.91 -12.20 -7.20
N LYS A 398 -10.20 -12.35 -6.07
CA LYS A 398 -10.45 -13.46 -5.14
C LYS A 398 -11.66 -13.25 -4.25
N TRP A 399 -11.88 -12.02 -3.79
CA TRP A 399 -12.81 -11.73 -2.69
C TRP A 399 -13.80 -10.62 -2.98
N GLY A 400 -13.76 -10.01 -4.17
CA GLY A 400 -14.52 -8.80 -4.46
C GLY A 400 -14.08 -7.59 -3.65
N GLN A 401 -12.95 -7.67 -2.92
CA GLN A 401 -12.47 -6.63 -2.04
C GLN A 401 -11.63 -5.60 -2.80
N ARG A 402 -12.19 -4.41 -3.00
CA ARG A 402 -11.53 -3.31 -3.70
C ARG A 402 -10.70 -2.45 -2.75
N SER A 403 -9.57 -1.98 -3.22
CA SER A 403 -8.66 -1.08 -2.53
C SER A 403 -8.22 0.02 -3.48
N GLY A 404 -8.19 1.26 -3.01
CA GLY A 404 -7.66 2.41 -3.74
C GLY A 404 -6.29 2.85 -3.25
N VAL A 405 -5.53 1.96 -2.60
CA VAL A 405 -4.20 2.31 -2.08
C VAL A 405 -3.26 2.73 -3.21
N THR A 406 -2.49 3.78 -2.96
CA THR A 406 -1.48 4.29 -3.88
C THR A 406 -0.09 3.99 -3.33
N MET A 407 0.75 3.36 -4.13
CA MET A 407 2.16 3.12 -3.81
C MET A 407 3.02 4.17 -4.53
N LEU A 408 3.82 4.92 -3.78
CA LEU A 408 4.82 5.86 -4.31
C LEU A 408 6.19 5.19 -4.20
N LEU A 409 6.80 4.89 -5.35
CA LEU A 409 7.99 4.06 -5.45
C LEU A 409 9.11 4.84 -6.13
N PRO A 410 10.07 5.44 -5.40
CA PRO A 410 11.22 6.09 -6.01
C PRO A 410 11.99 5.13 -6.93
N HIS A 411 12.10 5.50 -8.21
CA HIS A 411 12.62 4.68 -9.28
C HIS A 411 13.40 5.52 -10.29
N GLY A 412 14.52 4.99 -10.79
CA GLY A 412 15.34 5.61 -11.82
C GLY A 412 16.80 5.21 -11.72
N GLN A 413 17.47 5.05 -12.87
CA GLN A 413 18.88 4.70 -12.99
C GLN A 413 19.74 5.96 -12.87
N GLU A 414 20.31 6.24 -11.69
CA GLU A 414 21.05 7.49 -11.40
C GLU A 414 22.47 7.27 -10.89
N GLY A 415 22.98 6.04 -11.02
CA GLY A 415 24.34 5.69 -10.62
C GLY A 415 24.53 5.55 -9.12
N GLU A 416 23.45 5.27 -8.38
CA GLU A 416 23.43 5.08 -6.92
C GLU A 416 23.61 3.61 -6.52
N GLY A 417 23.76 2.71 -7.49
CA GLY A 417 23.96 1.28 -7.29
C GLY A 417 22.69 0.44 -7.41
N PRO A 418 22.82 -0.90 -7.24
CA PRO A 418 21.76 -1.85 -7.59
C PRO A 418 20.51 -1.80 -6.70
N GLU A 419 20.61 -1.26 -5.48
CA GLU A 419 19.52 -1.30 -4.49
C GLU A 419 18.89 0.07 -4.24
N HIS A 420 19.19 1.04 -5.13
CA HIS A 420 18.66 2.41 -5.09
C HIS A 420 18.28 2.89 -6.50
N ALA A 421 17.92 1.95 -7.39
CA ALA A 421 17.70 2.23 -8.80
C ALA A 421 16.33 1.74 -9.32
N SER A 422 15.81 0.64 -8.80
CA SER A 422 14.64 0.00 -9.42
C SER A 422 13.61 -0.48 -8.43
N ALA A 423 12.41 0.01 -8.55
CA ALA A 423 11.21 -0.55 -7.89
C ALA A 423 10.78 -1.90 -8.50
N ARG A 424 11.56 -2.43 -9.46
CA ARG A 424 11.23 -3.66 -10.19
C ARG A 424 9.87 -3.56 -10.89
N LEU A 425 9.74 -2.55 -11.73
CA LEU A 425 8.57 -2.22 -12.52
C LEU A 425 7.98 -3.42 -13.26
N GLU A 426 8.83 -4.29 -13.80
CA GLU A 426 8.46 -5.52 -14.49
C GLU A 426 7.60 -6.47 -13.65
N ARG A 427 7.78 -6.50 -12.33
CA ARG A 427 6.99 -7.36 -11.43
C ARG A 427 5.56 -6.89 -11.30
N TYR A 428 5.34 -5.59 -11.21
CA TYR A 428 3.98 -5.02 -11.18
C TYR A 428 3.26 -5.25 -12.52
N LEU A 429 3.95 -5.03 -13.64
CA LEU A 429 3.38 -5.26 -14.98
C LEU A 429 3.03 -6.73 -15.19
N GLN A 430 3.83 -7.67 -14.68
CA GLN A 430 3.55 -9.09 -14.73
C GLN A 430 2.28 -9.47 -13.94
N LEU A 431 1.97 -8.77 -12.84
CA LEU A 431 0.77 -8.98 -12.02
C LEU A 431 -0.49 -8.32 -12.60
N CYS A 432 -0.35 -7.52 -13.66
CA CYS A 432 -1.46 -6.79 -14.27
C CYS A 432 -2.35 -7.68 -15.12
N ALA A 433 -3.65 -7.73 -14.80
CA ALA A 433 -4.69 -8.40 -15.58
C ALA A 433 -6.06 -7.83 -15.20
N GLN A 434 -7.03 -7.85 -16.12
CA GLN A 434 -8.43 -7.49 -15.86
C GLN A 434 -8.60 -6.08 -15.24
N ASP A 435 -7.73 -5.14 -15.60
CA ASP A 435 -7.68 -3.78 -15.05
C ASP A 435 -7.59 -3.72 -13.51
N ASN A 436 -6.90 -4.72 -12.91
CA ASN A 436 -6.80 -4.91 -11.47
C ASN A 436 -6.00 -3.82 -10.74
N MET A 437 -5.17 -3.07 -11.44
CA MET A 437 -4.39 -1.94 -10.91
C MET A 437 -4.07 -0.92 -12.01
N ARG A 438 -3.44 0.20 -11.65
CA ARG A 438 -2.80 1.12 -12.58
C ARG A 438 -1.32 1.20 -12.30
N VAL A 439 -0.48 1.22 -13.36
CA VAL A 439 0.96 1.41 -13.26
C VAL A 439 1.35 2.63 -14.06
N CYS A 440 1.86 3.66 -13.37
CA CYS A 440 2.16 4.96 -13.96
C CYS A 440 3.59 5.41 -13.62
N GLN A 441 4.19 6.15 -14.54
CA GLN A 441 5.49 6.78 -14.37
C GLN A 441 5.43 8.23 -14.84
N PRO A 442 4.80 9.13 -14.05
CA PRO A 442 4.63 10.52 -14.44
C PRO A 442 5.96 11.25 -14.51
N THR A 443 6.11 12.15 -15.49
CA THR A 443 7.37 12.84 -15.77
C THR A 443 7.30 14.34 -15.56
N THR A 444 6.14 14.90 -15.23
CA THR A 444 5.99 16.34 -14.94
C THR A 444 5.18 16.59 -13.67
N PRO A 445 5.34 17.75 -13.01
CA PRO A 445 4.55 18.14 -11.86
C PRO A 445 3.03 18.12 -12.10
N ALA A 446 2.55 18.57 -13.26
CA ALA A 446 1.13 18.53 -13.59
C ALA A 446 0.60 17.09 -13.71
N GLN A 447 1.41 16.16 -14.23
CA GLN A 447 1.01 14.76 -14.35
C GLN A 447 0.79 14.11 -12.98
N ILE A 448 1.71 14.28 -12.02
CA ILE A 448 1.49 13.73 -10.67
C ILE A 448 0.30 14.40 -9.96
N PHE A 449 0.12 15.72 -10.13
CA PHE A 449 -1.03 16.44 -9.58
C PHE A 449 -2.35 15.83 -10.06
N HIS A 450 -2.50 15.66 -11.37
CA HIS A 450 -3.74 15.12 -11.95
C HIS A 450 -3.91 13.63 -11.66
N LEU A 451 -2.83 12.85 -11.63
CA LEU A 451 -2.86 11.43 -11.33
C LEU A 451 -3.39 11.16 -9.91
N LEU A 452 -2.86 11.87 -8.90
CA LEU A 452 -3.31 11.72 -7.51
C LEU A 452 -4.76 12.16 -7.32
N ARG A 453 -5.14 13.26 -7.97
CA ARG A 453 -6.55 13.71 -7.95
C ARG A 453 -7.48 12.70 -8.62
N MET A 454 -7.09 12.19 -9.79
CA MET A 454 -7.85 11.15 -10.49
C MET A 454 -8.04 9.91 -9.62
N GLN A 455 -6.99 9.43 -8.96
CA GLN A 455 -7.07 8.28 -8.06
C GLN A 455 -8.05 8.48 -6.91
N ALA A 456 -8.11 9.69 -6.36
CA ALA A 456 -8.99 10.00 -5.23
C ALA A 456 -10.48 10.10 -5.62
N VAL A 457 -10.79 10.46 -6.88
CA VAL A 457 -12.16 10.77 -7.30
C VAL A 457 -12.82 9.70 -8.18
N LEU A 458 -12.05 8.75 -8.70
CA LEU A 458 -12.61 7.65 -9.49
C LEU A 458 -13.51 6.76 -8.64
N HIS A 459 -14.67 6.40 -9.18
CA HIS A 459 -15.61 5.49 -8.53
C HIS A 459 -15.05 4.06 -8.45
N ASP A 460 -14.50 3.58 -9.57
CA ASP A 460 -13.86 2.26 -9.66
C ASP A 460 -12.39 2.37 -9.27
N ARG A 461 -12.14 2.33 -7.97
CA ARG A 461 -10.78 2.42 -7.45
C ARG A 461 -10.09 1.07 -7.51
N VAL A 462 -8.89 1.09 -8.06
CA VAL A 462 -7.94 -0.02 -8.05
C VAL A 462 -6.62 0.50 -7.48
N PRO A 463 -5.74 -0.35 -6.99
CA PRO A 463 -4.41 0.08 -6.55
C PRO A 463 -3.68 0.86 -7.63
N LEU A 464 -3.04 1.95 -7.24
CA LEU A 464 -2.23 2.78 -8.13
C LEU A 464 -0.75 2.60 -7.75
N ILE A 465 0.05 2.18 -8.72
CA ILE A 465 1.50 2.02 -8.56
C ILE A 465 2.16 3.17 -9.32
N VAL A 466 2.85 4.04 -8.60
CA VAL A 466 3.53 5.21 -9.17
C VAL A 466 5.03 5.05 -9.05
N MET A 467 5.71 4.95 -10.17
CA MET A 467 7.16 5.07 -10.26
C MET A 467 7.52 6.54 -10.09
N THR A 468 7.84 6.97 -8.86
CA THR A 468 8.15 8.37 -8.56
C THR A 468 9.60 8.67 -8.91
N PRO A 469 9.90 9.88 -9.41
CA PRO A 469 11.26 10.23 -9.79
C PRO A 469 12.13 10.61 -8.59
N LYS A 470 13.43 10.61 -8.81
CA LYS A 470 14.44 11.14 -7.89
C LYS A 470 15.02 12.46 -8.42
N SER A 471 15.79 12.43 -9.49
CA SER A 471 16.40 13.64 -10.06
C SER A 471 15.37 14.61 -10.67
N LEU A 472 14.27 14.10 -11.26
CA LEU A 472 13.23 14.97 -11.80
C LEU A 472 12.50 15.81 -10.75
N LEU A 473 12.61 15.48 -9.46
CA LEU A 473 12.08 16.32 -8.38
C LEU A 473 12.58 17.77 -8.45
N ARG A 474 13.76 18.00 -9.03
CA ARG A 474 14.43 19.31 -9.15
C ARG A 474 15.01 19.59 -10.54
N HIS A 475 14.62 18.79 -11.53
CA HIS A 475 15.13 18.98 -12.90
C HIS A 475 14.57 20.28 -13.49
N PRO A 476 15.41 21.14 -14.08
CA PRO A 476 14.99 22.48 -14.54
C PRO A 476 13.95 22.45 -15.67
N GLU A 477 13.89 21.39 -16.46
CA GLU A 477 12.90 21.21 -17.54
C GLU A 477 11.68 20.37 -17.10
N ALA A 478 11.74 19.68 -15.96
CA ALA A 478 10.60 18.92 -15.39
C ALA A 478 9.75 19.83 -14.50
N VAL A 479 9.11 20.79 -15.09
CA VAL A 479 8.32 21.84 -14.41
C VAL A 479 6.95 21.99 -15.06
N SER A 480 6.02 22.65 -14.36
CA SER A 480 4.66 22.94 -14.85
C SER A 480 4.21 24.33 -14.43
N SER A 481 3.21 24.87 -15.09
CA SER A 481 2.58 26.14 -14.74
C SER A 481 1.36 25.92 -13.83
N LEU A 482 0.86 26.98 -13.19
CA LEU A 482 -0.43 26.94 -12.48
C LEU A 482 -1.59 26.65 -13.45
N ASP A 483 -1.47 27.12 -14.69
CA ASP A 483 -2.44 26.85 -15.76
C ASP A 483 -2.52 25.35 -16.11
N ASP A 484 -1.40 24.64 -16.09
CA ASP A 484 -1.37 23.19 -16.33
C ASP A 484 -2.17 22.44 -15.26
N LEU A 485 -2.17 22.93 -14.00
CA LEU A 485 -2.97 22.37 -12.93
C LEU A 485 -4.46 22.72 -13.06
N ALA A 486 -4.76 23.92 -13.57
CA ALA A 486 -6.13 24.44 -13.66
C ALA A 486 -6.88 24.00 -14.92
N LYS A 487 -6.17 23.72 -16.01
CA LYS A 487 -6.74 23.43 -17.34
C LYS A 487 -6.35 22.04 -17.87
N GLY A 488 -5.37 21.40 -17.23
CA GLY A 488 -4.85 20.09 -17.62
C GLY A 488 -5.68 18.92 -17.12
N ARG A 489 -5.18 17.74 -17.43
CA ARG A 489 -5.66 16.44 -16.92
C ARG A 489 -4.50 15.48 -16.90
N PHE A 490 -4.67 14.32 -16.27
CA PHE A 490 -3.72 13.22 -16.47
C PHE A 490 -3.82 12.72 -17.91
N ASN A 491 -2.69 12.67 -18.59
CA ASN A 491 -2.58 12.14 -19.94
C ASN A 491 -1.73 10.87 -19.87
N GLU A 492 -2.26 9.78 -20.43
CA GLU A 492 -1.59 8.48 -20.45
C GLU A 492 -0.33 8.47 -21.31
N ILE A 493 -0.28 9.39 -22.29
CA ILE A 493 0.91 9.71 -23.10
C ILE A 493 1.10 11.21 -23.17
N LEU A 494 2.36 11.64 -23.31
CA LEU A 494 2.72 13.02 -23.65
C LEU A 494 3.55 13.00 -24.93
N ALA A 495 2.97 13.51 -26.00
CA ALA A 495 3.59 13.56 -27.32
C ALA A 495 3.95 15.00 -27.69
N GLU A 496 4.90 15.14 -28.57
CA GLU A 496 5.23 16.42 -29.21
C GLU A 496 4.11 16.82 -30.19
N SER A 497 3.91 18.12 -30.36
CA SER A 497 2.90 18.66 -31.29
C SER A 497 3.58 19.35 -32.50
N PRO A 498 4.21 18.56 -33.41
CA PRO A 498 4.88 19.12 -34.55
C PRO A 498 3.89 19.74 -35.57
N THR A 499 4.33 20.74 -36.33
CA THR A 499 3.61 21.17 -37.53
C THR A 499 3.56 20.03 -38.56
N LYS A 500 2.67 20.09 -39.54
CA LYS A 500 2.59 19.07 -40.61
C LYS A 500 3.92 18.90 -41.36
N GLU A 501 4.62 20.01 -41.61
CA GLU A 501 5.92 20.02 -42.28
C GLU A 501 6.99 19.34 -41.39
N ALA A 502 7.01 19.59 -40.11
CA ALA A 502 7.91 18.93 -39.16
C ALA A 502 7.58 17.43 -39.03
N ALA A 503 6.30 17.07 -38.93
CA ALA A 503 5.86 15.67 -38.87
C ALA A 503 6.25 14.88 -40.13
N SER A 504 6.26 15.50 -41.32
CA SER A 504 6.67 14.84 -42.57
C SER A 504 8.18 14.52 -42.63
N LYS A 505 9.01 15.16 -41.82
CA LYS A 505 10.44 14.84 -41.71
C LYS A 505 10.74 13.67 -40.80
N VAL A 506 9.81 13.33 -39.89
CA VAL A 506 10.02 12.28 -38.90
C VAL A 506 9.95 10.91 -39.55
N ASP A 507 11.02 10.16 -39.45
CA ASP A 507 11.10 8.76 -39.86
C ASP A 507 11.34 7.77 -38.70
N ARG A 508 11.62 8.30 -37.49
CA ARG A 508 11.76 7.53 -36.27
C ARG A 508 10.93 8.13 -35.14
N VAL A 509 10.14 7.30 -34.46
CA VAL A 509 9.48 7.66 -33.22
C VAL A 509 10.08 6.85 -32.07
N ILE A 510 10.50 7.50 -31.00
CA ILE A 510 11.00 6.87 -29.80
C ILE A 510 9.95 7.00 -28.71
N LEU A 511 9.44 5.86 -28.25
CA LEU A 511 8.59 5.71 -27.07
C LEU A 511 9.48 5.44 -25.87
N CYS A 512 9.24 6.12 -24.75
CA CYS A 512 9.99 5.92 -23.51
C CYS A 512 9.11 6.22 -22.29
N SER A 513 9.58 5.85 -21.12
CA SER A 513 8.91 6.15 -19.85
C SER A 513 9.93 6.67 -18.84
N GLY A 514 9.53 7.61 -17.98
CA GLY A 514 10.37 8.16 -16.93
C GLY A 514 11.44 9.17 -17.39
N LYS A 515 12.48 9.32 -16.57
CA LYS A 515 13.50 10.37 -16.74
C LYS A 515 14.32 10.28 -18.02
N VAL A 516 14.44 9.10 -18.60
CA VAL A 516 15.20 8.89 -19.87
C VAL A 516 14.69 9.81 -20.99
N TYR A 517 13.45 10.26 -20.94
CA TYR A 517 12.92 11.26 -21.86
C TYR A 517 13.78 12.54 -21.91
N TYR A 518 14.15 13.09 -20.75
CA TYR A 518 14.92 14.34 -20.68
C TYR A 518 16.34 14.15 -21.22
N GLU A 519 16.92 12.98 -20.99
CA GLU A 519 18.23 12.60 -21.53
C GLU A 519 18.19 12.47 -23.06
N LEU A 520 17.12 11.86 -23.60
CA LEU A 520 16.89 11.77 -25.05
C LEU A 520 16.67 13.15 -25.68
N VAL A 521 15.88 14.02 -25.03
CA VAL A 521 15.66 15.42 -25.52
C VAL A 521 16.97 16.18 -25.56
N GLU A 522 17.77 16.14 -24.52
CA GLU A 522 19.07 16.82 -24.46
C GLU A 522 20.01 16.30 -25.56
N ARG A 523 20.08 14.97 -25.72
CA ARG A 523 20.91 14.33 -26.76
C ARG A 523 20.45 14.74 -28.15
N ARG A 524 19.17 14.64 -28.47
CA ARG A 524 18.59 15.02 -29.74
C ARG A 524 18.88 16.49 -30.08
N ARG A 525 18.76 17.39 -29.10
CA ARG A 525 19.07 18.83 -29.24
C ARG A 525 20.53 19.04 -29.58
N LYS A 526 21.45 18.33 -28.92
CA LYS A 526 22.91 18.41 -29.21
C LYS A 526 23.28 17.87 -30.58
N SER A 527 22.62 16.80 -31.03
CA SER A 527 22.87 16.13 -32.32
C SER A 527 22.16 16.81 -33.50
N GLY A 528 21.26 17.77 -33.25
CA GLY A 528 20.51 18.46 -34.31
C GLY A 528 19.60 17.55 -35.13
N LYS A 529 19.15 16.43 -34.59
CA LYS A 529 18.28 15.46 -35.28
C LYS A 529 16.81 15.93 -35.24
N ASP A 530 16.27 16.36 -36.37
CA ASP A 530 14.89 16.82 -36.56
C ASP A 530 13.96 15.75 -37.17
N ASN A 531 14.52 14.58 -37.52
CA ASN A 531 13.78 13.43 -38.03
C ASN A 531 13.32 12.43 -36.94
N ILE A 532 13.49 12.75 -35.67
CA ILE A 532 13.11 11.91 -34.52
C ILE A 532 12.06 12.62 -33.70
N ALA A 533 10.93 11.96 -33.45
CA ALA A 533 9.93 12.39 -32.47
C ALA A 533 9.99 11.54 -31.19
N LEU A 534 9.69 12.16 -30.04
CA LEU A 534 9.68 11.52 -28.74
C LEU A 534 8.27 11.49 -28.18
N ILE A 535 7.84 10.34 -27.65
CA ILE A 535 6.57 10.17 -26.98
C ILE A 535 6.84 9.56 -25.61
N ARG A 536 6.39 10.23 -24.55
CA ARG A 536 6.42 9.70 -23.17
C ARG A 536 5.18 8.88 -22.93
N VAL A 537 5.36 7.66 -22.42
CA VAL A 537 4.28 6.80 -21.94
C VAL A 537 4.23 6.96 -20.43
N GLU A 538 3.25 7.72 -19.95
CA GLU A 538 3.07 8.08 -18.55
C GLU A 538 2.28 7.00 -17.77
N GLN A 539 1.40 6.27 -18.47
CA GLN A 539 0.69 5.09 -17.95
C GLN A 539 1.09 3.84 -18.73
N LEU A 540 1.67 2.87 -18.02
CA LEU A 540 2.09 1.60 -18.61
C LEU A 540 0.97 0.55 -18.54
N TYR A 541 0.11 0.61 -17.51
CA TYR A 541 -1.07 -0.24 -17.42
C TYR A 541 -2.27 0.50 -16.81
N PRO A 542 -3.50 0.37 -17.35
CA PRO A 542 -3.78 -0.21 -18.69
C PRO A 542 -3.00 0.50 -19.81
N PHE A 543 -2.52 -0.27 -20.80
CA PHE A 543 -1.66 0.28 -21.85
C PHE A 543 -2.45 1.18 -22.82
N PRO A 544 -2.00 2.40 -23.12
CA PRO A 544 -2.73 3.37 -23.93
C PRO A 544 -2.55 3.12 -25.45
N ALA A 545 -2.84 1.91 -25.91
CA ALA A 545 -2.61 1.46 -27.28
C ALA A 545 -3.27 2.36 -28.33
N ARG A 546 -4.52 2.78 -28.06
CA ARG A 546 -5.27 3.66 -29.01
C ARG A 546 -4.62 5.03 -29.16
N GLN A 547 -4.20 5.65 -28.05
CA GLN A 547 -3.56 6.97 -28.08
C GLN A 547 -2.22 6.89 -28.80
N ILE A 548 -1.41 5.84 -28.54
CA ILE A 548 -0.14 5.63 -29.20
C ILE A 548 -0.37 5.38 -30.70
N SER A 549 -1.30 4.53 -31.09
CA SER A 549 -1.63 4.29 -32.51
C SER A 549 -2.01 5.58 -33.24
N SER A 550 -2.91 6.37 -32.64
CA SER A 550 -3.36 7.64 -33.21
C SER A 550 -2.21 8.65 -33.33
N GLU A 551 -1.27 8.66 -32.38
CA GLU A 551 -0.11 9.54 -32.44
C GLU A 551 0.88 9.11 -33.52
N LEU A 552 1.11 7.80 -33.72
CA LEU A 552 1.97 7.29 -34.79
C LEU A 552 1.44 7.63 -36.19
N GLU A 553 0.14 7.69 -36.40
CA GLU A 553 -0.51 8.05 -37.68
C GLU A 553 -0.21 9.50 -38.10
N ARG A 554 0.26 10.35 -37.19
CA ARG A 554 0.65 11.73 -37.51
C ARG A 554 1.95 11.83 -38.30
N TYR A 555 2.74 10.74 -38.37
CA TYR A 555 4.06 10.70 -39.01
C TYR A 555 4.03 9.90 -40.32
N PRO A 556 3.72 10.51 -41.46
CA PRO A 556 3.44 9.80 -42.71
C PRO A 556 4.66 9.05 -43.28
N ASN A 557 5.87 9.43 -42.90
CA ASN A 557 7.12 8.84 -43.38
C ASN A 557 7.80 7.93 -42.35
N LEU A 558 7.07 7.48 -41.35
CA LEU A 558 7.58 6.65 -40.25
C LEU A 558 8.14 5.31 -40.74
N LYS A 559 9.41 5.03 -40.43
CA LYS A 559 10.13 3.79 -40.76
C LYS A 559 10.46 2.96 -39.54
N SER A 560 10.63 3.59 -38.39
CA SER A 560 11.05 2.92 -37.16
C SER A 560 10.33 3.46 -35.95
N VAL A 561 9.79 2.55 -35.14
CA VAL A 561 9.30 2.79 -33.79
C VAL A 561 10.26 2.12 -32.82
N VAL A 562 10.78 2.87 -31.88
CA VAL A 562 11.76 2.42 -30.91
C VAL A 562 11.14 2.47 -29.51
N TRP A 563 11.22 1.40 -28.76
CA TRP A 563 11.08 1.46 -27.31
C TRP A 563 12.45 1.69 -26.68
N CYS A 564 12.62 2.81 -25.97
CA CYS A 564 13.87 3.15 -25.28
C CYS A 564 13.62 3.19 -23.77
N GLN A 565 14.38 2.38 -23.02
CA GLN A 565 14.34 2.37 -21.55
C GLN A 565 15.74 2.34 -20.95
N GLU A 566 15.85 2.81 -19.71
CA GLU A 566 17.12 2.82 -18.96
C GLU A 566 17.40 1.53 -18.19
N GLU A 567 16.38 0.74 -17.92
CA GLU A 567 16.50 -0.58 -17.29
C GLU A 567 17.05 -1.61 -18.28
N SER A 568 17.64 -2.68 -17.73
CA SER A 568 18.11 -3.81 -18.54
C SER A 568 16.96 -4.47 -19.31
N LYS A 569 17.28 -5.06 -20.47
CA LYS A 569 16.30 -5.64 -21.40
C LYS A 569 15.33 -6.63 -20.78
N ASN A 570 15.77 -7.42 -19.77
CA ASN A 570 14.94 -8.36 -19.04
C ASN A 570 14.17 -7.74 -17.87
N GLN A 571 14.33 -6.45 -17.65
CA GLN A 571 13.72 -5.65 -16.58
C GLN A 571 12.96 -4.47 -17.19
N GLY A 572 12.32 -3.65 -16.35
CA GLY A 572 11.52 -2.53 -16.83
C GLY A 572 10.29 -2.98 -17.59
N SER A 573 9.85 -2.18 -18.55
CA SER A 573 8.57 -2.40 -19.22
C SER A 573 8.65 -3.12 -20.56
N TRP A 574 9.84 -3.32 -21.14
CA TRP A 574 10.00 -3.84 -22.50
C TRP A 574 9.22 -5.14 -22.74
N ASN A 575 9.36 -6.13 -21.87
CA ASN A 575 8.71 -7.44 -22.06
C ASN A 575 7.18 -7.34 -22.08
N PHE A 576 6.61 -6.37 -21.38
CA PHE A 576 5.18 -6.11 -21.34
C PHE A 576 4.72 -5.28 -22.55
N VAL A 577 5.41 -4.17 -22.86
CA VAL A 577 4.97 -3.26 -23.92
C VAL A 577 5.24 -3.81 -25.31
N MET A 578 6.18 -4.72 -25.48
CA MET A 578 6.55 -5.31 -26.77
C MET A 578 5.35 -5.96 -27.45
N GLU A 579 4.60 -6.79 -26.73
CA GLU A 579 3.40 -7.46 -27.27
C GLU A 579 2.37 -6.44 -27.74
N GLN A 580 2.09 -5.44 -26.91
CA GLN A 580 1.14 -4.36 -27.22
C GLN A 580 1.58 -3.53 -28.44
N LEU A 581 2.88 -3.24 -28.52
CA LEU A 581 3.43 -2.45 -29.61
C LEU A 581 3.45 -3.23 -30.94
N LEU A 582 3.66 -4.55 -30.91
CA LEU A 582 3.59 -5.39 -32.12
C LEU A 582 2.20 -5.37 -32.77
N GLU A 583 1.14 -5.19 -31.97
CA GLU A 583 -0.23 -5.09 -32.50
C GLU A 583 -0.51 -3.76 -33.24
N ILE A 584 0.13 -2.67 -32.82
CA ILE A 584 -0.14 -1.32 -33.33
C ILE A 584 0.88 -0.81 -34.33
N VAL A 585 2.14 -1.29 -34.31
CA VAL A 585 3.17 -0.89 -35.27
C VAL A 585 3.00 -1.68 -36.57
N LYS A 586 2.62 -1.00 -37.63
CA LYS A 586 2.33 -1.59 -38.93
C LYS A 586 3.42 -1.29 -39.95
N ALA A 587 3.58 -2.20 -40.92
CA ALA A 587 4.49 -1.95 -42.07
C ALA A 587 4.13 -0.64 -42.77
N PRO A 588 5.11 0.11 -43.29
CA PRO A 588 6.53 -0.23 -43.43
C PRO A 588 7.36 -0.03 -42.13
N ALA A 589 6.81 0.55 -41.06
CA ALA A 589 7.54 0.77 -39.81
C ALA A 589 7.90 -0.54 -39.11
N THR A 590 9.08 -0.56 -38.48
CA THR A 590 9.59 -1.70 -37.69
C THR A 590 9.73 -1.33 -36.23
N LEU A 591 9.39 -2.26 -35.33
CA LEU A 591 9.59 -2.10 -33.89
C LEU A 591 11.02 -2.52 -33.49
N ARG A 592 11.71 -1.67 -32.72
CA ARG A 592 13.04 -1.93 -32.19
C ARG A 592 13.11 -1.66 -30.70
N TYR A 593 13.95 -2.42 -29.99
CA TYR A 593 14.36 -2.14 -28.61
C TYR A 593 15.70 -1.44 -28.59
N ILE A 594 15.83 -0.38 -27.80
CA ILE A 594 17.10 0.27 -27.48
C ILE A 594 17.15 0.49 -25.97
N GLY A 595 18.19 -0.01 -25.36
CA GLY A 595 18.43 0.03 -23.92
C GLY A 595 19.58 -0.90 -23.56
N PRO A 596 19.89 -1.00 -22.28
CA PRO A 596 20.97 -1.88 -21.83
C PRO A 596 20.64 -3.37 -22.05
N GLU A 597 21.70 -4.17 -22.21
CA GLU A 597 21.60 -5.62 -22.32
C GLU A 597 20.99 -6.23 -21.04
N ALA A 598 20.51 -7.48 -21.15
CA ALA A 598 19.97 -8.22 -20.02
C ALA A 598 21.04 -8.44 -18.92
N THR A 599 20.67 -8.20 -17.67
CA THR A 599 21.54 -8.41 -16.51
C THR A 599 20.75 -8.99 -15.34
N ALA A 600 21.43 -9.69 -14.44
CA ALA A 600 20.84 -10.17 -13.20
C ALA A 600 20.70 -9.06 -12.13
N SER A 601 21.57 -8.04 -12.19
CA SER A 601 21.53 -6.88 -11.30
C SER A 601 20.63 -5.78 -11.87
N THR A 602 19.99 -5.03 -11.02
CA THR A 602 19.13 -3.89 -11.40
C THR A 602 19.93 -2.71 -11.95
N ALA A 603 21.18 -2.50 -11.47
CA ALA A 603 22.05 -1.43 -11.93
C ALA A 603 23.52 -1.83 -11.80
N PRO A 604 24.44 -1.11 -12.47
CA PRO A 604 25.88 -1.23 -12.24
C PRO A 604 26.27 -0.77 -10.82
N GLY A 605 27.26 -1.43 -10.21
CA GLY A 605 27.77 -1.07 -8.89
C GLY A 605 28.62 0.22 -8.88
N TYR A 606 29.13 0.66 -10.04
CA TYR A 606 29.97 1.86 -10.14
C TYR A 606 29.32 2.92 -11.03
N LYS A 607 29.36 4.18 -10.58
CA LYS A 607 28.82 5.32 -11.33
C LYS A 607 29.45 5.49 -12.72
N SER A 608 30.73 5.22 -12.87
CA SER A 608 31.41 5.26 -14.18
C SER A 608 30.84 4.26 -15.17
N MET A 609 30.52 3.04 -14.71
CA MET A 609 29.88 2.01 -15.53
C MET A 609 28.46 2.40 -15.92
N HIS A 610 27.73 3.01 -14.99
CA HIS A 610 26.39 3.55 -15.26
C HIS A 610 26.45 4.60 -16.38
N LEU A 611 27.32 5.60 -16.27
CA LEU A 611 27.48 6.65 -17.28
C LEU A 611 27.89 6.11 -18.65
N ALA A 612 28.82 5.15 -18.69
CA ALA A 612 29.23 4.51 -19.95
C ALA A 612 28.08 3.73 -20.61
N ARG A 613 27.28 3.02 -19.80
CA ARG A 613 26.10 2.30 -20.26
C ARG A 613 25.02 3.25 -20.79
N GLN A 614 24.77 4.34 -20.08
CA GLN A 614 23.81 5.38 -20.47
C GLN A 614 24.22 6.04 -21.79
N GLU A 615 25.47 6.46 -21.92
CA GLU A 615 26.00 7.05 -23.16
C GLU A 615 25.83 6.11 -24.36
N LYS A 616 26.09 4.80 -24.18
CA LYS A 616 25.98 3.79 -25.23
C LYS A 616 24.56 3.70 -25.80
N PHE A 617 23.53 3.57 -24.94
CA PHE A 617 22.17 3.38 -25.44
C PHE A 617 21.56 4.70 -25.93
N LEU A 618 21.89 5.85 -25.34
CA LEU A 618 21.45 7.16 -25.83
C LEU A 618 22.04 7.45 -27.23
N HIS A 619 23.32 7.08 -27.44
CA HIS A 619 23.94 7.16 -28.77
C HIS A 619 23.18 6.29 -29.78
N ALA A 620 22.91 5.04 -29.45
CA ALA A 620 22.18 4.14 -30.34
C ALA A 620 20.73 4.62 -30.62
N ALA A 621 20.09 5.31 -29.67
CA ALA A 621 18.72 5.81 -29.85
C ALA A 621 18.64 7.03 -30.80
N ILE A 622 19.60 7.95 -30.71
CA ILE A 622 19.53 9.24 -31.37
C ILE A 622 20.49 9.31 -32.56
N ASP A 623 21.73 8.86 -32.44
CA ASP A 623 22.77 9.14 -33.43
C ASP A 623 22.86 8.06 -34.51
N GLU A 624 22.50 6.80 -34.22
CA GLU A 624 22.40 5.69 -35.16
C GLU A 624 20.99 5.58 -35.80
#